data_78e10d9085db4b0a40e883fb68cbd322
#
_entry.id   78e10d9085db4b0a40e883fb68cbd322
#
_cell.length_a   1.000
_cell.length_b   1.000
_cell.length_c   1.000
_cell.angle_alpha   90.00
_cell.angle_beta   90.00
_cell.angle_gamma   90.00
#
_symmetry.space_group_name_H-M   'P 1'
#
loop_
_entity.id
_entity.type
_entity.pdbx_description
1 polymer ?
#
loop_
_entity_poly.entity_id
_entity_poly.type
_entity_poly.pdbx_seq_one_letter_code
_entity_poly.pdbx_strand_id
1 'polypeptide(L)'
;LLQLLRAWWCEGHRLGKMRPNGWLFPGQNPVNPLSARQLSRAFKTVATQAELDPKYSMHALRHSYATHLLEDKVDIRIIETMLGHRKIETTTRYTQVANSILQQVTSPLDTLNPSKQ
;
A
#
# COMPACT_ATOMS: atom_id res chain seq x y z
N LEU A 1 -3.13 -11.75 1.30
CA LEU A 1 -2.58 -11.29 0.01
C LEU A 1 -2.22 -12.46 -0.90
N LEU A 2 -1.39 -13.43 -0.46
CA LEU A 2 -0.93 -14.55 -1.28
C LEU A 2 -2.10 -15.40 -1.84
N GLN A 3 -3.14 -15.63 -1.06
CA GLN A 3 -4.34 -16.35 -1.52
C GLN A 3 -5.07 -15.60 -2.64
N LEU A 4 -5.18 -14.27 -2.52
CA LEU A 4 -5.78 -13.42 -3.56
C LEU A 4 -4.96 -13.46 -4.86
N LEU A 5 -3.63 -13.41 -4.75
CA LEU A 5 -2.75 -13.50 -5.92
C LEU A 5 -2.83 -14.87 -6.59
N ARG A 6 -2.94 -15.96 -5.81
CA ARG A 6 -3.14 -17.31 -6.35
C ARG A 6 -4.49 -17.44 -7.06
N ALA A 7 -5.56 -16.94 -6.45
CA ALA A 7 -6.88 -16.94 -7.08
C ALA A 7 -6.88 -16.14 -8.40
N TRP A 8 -6.27 -14.97 -8.38
CA TRP A 8 -6.06 -14.14 -9.57
C TRP A 8 -5.30 -14.88 -10.66
N TRP A 9 -4.19 -15.54 -10.31
CA TRP A 9 -3.38 -16.32 -11.25
C TRP A 9 -4.16 -17.48 -11.86
N CYS A 10 -4.83 -18.28 -11.03
CA CYS A 10 -5.63 -19.41 -11.50
C CYS A 10 -6.76 -18.97 -12.44
N GLU A 11 -7.47 -17.91 -12.08
CA GLU A 11 -8.58 -17.38 -12.88
C GLU A 11 -8.08 -16.79 -14.21
N GLY A 12 -6.96 -16.07 -14.19
CA GLY A 12 -6.35 -15.52 -15.38
C GLY A 12 -5.89 -16.59 -16.37
N HIS A 13 -5.36 -17.71 -15.87
CA HIS A 13 -5.04 -18.88 -16.71
C HIS A 13 -6.29 -19.56 -17.25
N ARG A 14 -7.31 -19.77 -16.42
CA ARG A 14 -8.58 -20.34 -16.82
C ARG A 14 -9.24 -19.55 -17.96
N LEU A 15 -9.15 -18.24 -17.92
CA LEU A 15 -9.69 -17.33 -18.94
C LEU A 15 -8.78 -17.15 -20.17
N GLY A 16 -7.61 -17.81 -20.20
CA GLY A 16 -6.64 -17.67 -21.29
C GLY A 16 -6.00 -16.27 -21.40
N LYS A 17 -6.10 -15.47 -20.34
CA LYS A 17 -5.56 -14.10 -20.29
C LYS A 17 -4.12 -14.02 -19.80
N MET A 18 -3.59 -15.13 -19.31
CA MET A 18 -2.21 -15.23 -18.81
C MET A 18 -1.44 -16.27 -19.61
N ARG A 19 -0.16 -15.99 -19.83
CA ARG A 19 0.75 -16.92 -20.51
C ARG A 19 1.49 -17.76 -19.47
N PRO A 20 1.80 -19.01 -19.77
CA PRO A 20 2.77 -19.79 -18.98
C PRO A 20 4.08 -18.99 -18.86
N ASN A 21 4.63 -18.87 -17.65
CA ASN A 21 5.82 -18.07 -17.37
C ASN A 21 5.71 -16.57 -17.75
N GLY A 22 4.48 -16.06 -17.89
CA GLY A 22 4.23 -14.65 -18.19
C GLY A 22 4.19 -13.76 -16.94
N TRP A 23 3.69 -12.55 -17.13
CA TRP A 23 3.56 -11.57 -16.08
C TRP A 23 2.42 -11.91 -15.13
N LEU A 24 2.61 -11.68 -13.84
CA LEU A 24 1.54 -11.81 -12.84
C LEU A 24 0.41 -10.80 -13.11
N PHE A 25 0.78 -9.62 -13.58
CA PHE A 25 -0.16 -8.60 -14.04
C PHE A 25 0.12 -8.29 -15.51
N PRO A 26 -0.52 -9.02 -16.44
CA PRO A 26 -0.35 -8.79 -17.87
C PRO A 26 -1.07 -7.52 -18.30
N GLY A 27 -0.56 -6.90 -19.34
CA GLY A 27 -1.21 -5.80 -20.02
C GLY A 27 -2.37 -6.29 -20.91
N GLN A 28 -2.91 -5.39 -21.71
CA GLN A 28 -3.93 -5.72 -22.72
C GLN A 28 -3.44 -6.78 -23.70
N ASN A 29 -2.15 -6.69 -24.11
CA ASN A 29 -1.45 -7.77 -24.78
C ASN A 29 -0.67 -8.55 -23.69
N PRO A 30 -0.96 -9.86 -23.48
CA PRO A 30 -0.34 -10.65 -22.42
C PRO A 30 1.18 -10.83 -22.54
N VAL A 31 1.78 -10.47 -23.69
CA VAL A 31 3.23 -10.45 -23.88
C VAL A 31 3.88 -9.36 -23.05
N ASN A 32 3.17 -8.27 -22.82
CA ASN A 32 3.66 -7.10 -22.11
C ASN A 32 3.09 -7.02 -20.67
N PRO A 33 3.83 -6.43 -19.73
CA PRO A 33 3.30 -6.18 -18.40
C PRO A 33 2.22 -5.09 -18.43
N LEU A 34 1.41 -5.05 -17.37
CA LEU A 34 0.48 -3.97 -17.13
C LEU A 34 1.21 -2.64 -17.06
N SER A 35 0.80 -1.68 -17.88
CA SER A 35 1.38 -0.34 -17.86
C SER A 35 0.74 0.53 -16.76
N ALA A 36 1.48 1.54 -16.27
CA ALA A 36 0.96 2.52 -15.30
C ALA A 36 -0.33 3.20 -15.79
N ARG A 37 -0.41 3.46 -17.10
CA ARG A 37 -1.60 4.06 -17.72
C ARG A 37 -2.81 3.14 -17.69
N GLN A 38 -2.62 1.85 -17.96
CA GLN A 38 -3.68 0.83 -17.88
C GLN A 38 -4.15 0.66 -16.44
N LEU A 39 -3.23 0.60 -15.48
CA LEU A 39 -3.55 0.51 -14.06
C LEU A 39 -4.34 1.74 -13.58
N SER A 40 -3.93 2.94 -13.98
CA SER A 40 -4.65 4.18 -13.64
C SER A 40 -6.07 4.22 -14.21
N ARG A 41 -6.27 3.71 -15.42
CA ARG A 41 -7.61 3.59 -16.02
C ARG A 41 -8.47 2.60 -15.25
N ALA A 42 -7.94 1.42 -14.94
CA ALA A 42 -8.64 0.40 -14.15
C ALA A 42 -9.04 0.96 -12.77
N PHE A 43 -8.12 1.65 -12.11
CA PHE A 43 -8.40 2.30 -10.84
C PHE A 43 -9.56 3.30 -10.96
N LYS A 44 -9.53 4.19 -11.95
CA LYS A 44 -10.60 5.19 -12.14
C LYS A 44 -11.96 4.52 -12.36
N THR A 45 -12.02 3.46 -13.14
CA THR A 45 -13.27 2.70 -13.36
C THR A 45 -13.81 2.14 -12.05
N VAL A 46 -12.97 1.47 -11.27
CA VAL A 46 -13.37 0.88 -9.99
C VAL A 46 -13.72 1.96 -8.96
N ALA A 47 -12.95 3.05 -8.91
CA ALA A 47 -13.21 4.16 -8.01
C ALA A 47 -14.57 4.82 -8.29
N THR A 48 -14.92 5.00 -9.57
CA THR A 48 -16.22 5.52 -9.97
C THR A 48 -17.35 4.55 -9.58
N GLN A 49 -17.16 3.25 -9.79
CA GLN A 49 -18.14 2.23 -9.38
C GLN A 49 -18.33 2.17 -7.86
N ALA A 50 -17.29 2.47 -7.11
CA ALA A 50 -17.30 2.52 -5.64
C ALA A 50 -17.70 3.91 -5.09
N GLU A 51 -18.14 4.83 -5.96
CA GLU A 51 -18.55 6.19 -5.59
C GLU A 51 -17.49 6.97 -4.80
N LEU A 52 -16.22 6.69 -5.05
CA LEU A 52 -15.12 7.42 -4.42
C LEU A 52 -14.97 8.81 -5.04
N ASP A 53 -14.54 9.77 -4.20
CA ASP A 53 -14.23 11.13 -4.66
C ASP A 53 -13.19 11.08 -5.81
N PRO A 54 -13.47 11.75 -6.95
CA PRO A 54 -12.60 11.76 -8.13
C PRO A 54 -11.17 12.27 -7.89
N LYS A 55 -10.94 12.97 -6.77
CA LYS A 55 -9.61 13.45 -6.36
C LYS A 55 -8.67 12.31 -5.95
N TYR A 56 -9.19 11.14 -5.58
CA TYR A 56 -8.37 10.02 -5.19
C TYR A 56 -7.65 9.40 -6.39
N SER A 57 -6.43 8.99 -6.16
CA SER A 57 -5.55 8.38 -7.16
C SER A 57 -4.92 7.10 -6.60
N MET A 58 -4.19 6.38 -7.45
CA MET A 58 -3.39 5.23 -7.00
C MET A 58 -2.40 5.59 -5.88
N HIS A 59 -1.88 6.82 -5.86
CA HIS A 59 -1.04 7.30 -4.77
C HIS A 59 -1.79 7.42 -3.44
N ALA A 60 -3.07 7.74 -3.47
CA ALA A 60 -3.90 7.78 -2.27
C ALA A 60 -4.03 6.38 -1.64
N LEU A 61 -4.23 5.32 -2.45
CA LEU A 61 -4.24 3.94 -1.94
C LEU A 61 -2.91 3.56 -1.30
N ARG A 62 -1.81 3.88 -1.95
CA ARG A 62 -0.46 3.62 -1.44
C ARG A 62 -0.22 4.35 -0.12
N HIS A 63 -0.65 5.61 -0.05
CA HIS A 63 -0.54 6.41 1.17
C HIS A 63 -1.39 5.84 2.30
N SER A 64 -2.64 5.48 2.04
CA SER A 64 -3.53 4.83 3.01
C SER A 64 -2.94 3.53 3.53
N TYR A 65 -2.39 2.69 2.64
CA TYR A 65 -1.75 1.44 3.02
C TYR A 65 -0.56 1.67 3.97
N ALA A 66 0.31 2.63 3.64
CA ALA A 66 1.44 2.98 4.50
C ALA A 66 0.98 3.53 5.86
N THR A 67 -0.06 4.36 5.88
CA THR A 67 -0.62 4.92 7.12
C THR A 67 -1.19 3.82 8.01
N HIS A 68 -1.96 2.88 7.47
CA HIS A 68 -2.48 1.76 8.24
C HIS A 68 -1.38 0.87 8.82
N LEU A 69 -0.32 0.60 8.04
CA LEU A 69 0.83 -0.15 8.57
C LEU A 69 1.53 0.57 9.72
N LEU A 70 1.63 1.91 9.66
CA LEU A 70 2.18 2.72 10.74
C LEU A 70 1.29 2.69 11.99
N GLU A 71 -0.03 2.77 11.82
CA GLU A 71 -1.01 2.63 12.89
C GLU A 71 -0.91 1.26 13.57
N ASP A 72 -0.64 0.21 12.78
CA ASP A 72 -0.37 -1.16 13.25
C ASP A 72 1.05 -1.32 13.83
N LYS A 73 1.78 -0.22 14.04
CA LYS A 73 3.13 -0.17 14.63
C LYS A 73 4.19 -0.95 13.85
N VAL A 74 4.01 -1.12 12.55
CA VAL A 74 5.03 -1.69 11.67
C VAL A 74 6.18 -0.69 11.53
N ASP A 75 7.41 -1.18 11.65
CA ASP A 75 8.60 -0.35 11.50
C ASP A 75 8.62 0.36 10.14
N ILE A 76 8.90 1.67 10.15
CA ILE A 76 8.91 2.50 8.95
C ILE A 76 9.88 2.00 7.88
N ARG A 77 11.00 1.40 8.28
CA ARG A 77 11.99 0.82 7.37
C ARG A 77 11.43 -0.37 6.60
N ILE A 78 10.58 -1.16 7.27
CA ILE A 78 9.88 -2.28 6.63
C ILE A 78 8.88 -1.73 5.62
N ILE A 79 8.13 -0.70 5.99
CA ILE A 79 7.16 -0.04 5.11
C ILE A 79 7.87 0.53 3.87
N GLU A 80 9.00 1.19 4.05
CA GLU A 80 9.81 1.73 2.95
C GLU A 80 10.28 0.62 1.99
N THR A 81 10.78 -0.48 2.54
CA THR A 81 11.22 -1.64 1.76
C THR A 81 10.05 -2.22 0.98
N MET A 82 8.88 -2.40 1.61
CA MET A 82 7.68 -2.95 0.96
C MET A 82 7.15 -2.04 -0.15
N LEU A 83 7.26 -0.74 0.03
CA LEU A 83 6.80 0.25 -0.94
C LEU A 83 7.82 0.54 -2.04
N GLY A 84 9.06 0.05 -1.93
CA GLY A 84 10.08 0.25 -2.93
C GLY A 84 10.50 1.72 -3.10
N HIS A 85 10.54 2.49 -2.02
CA HIS A 85 10.96 3.88 -2.07
C HIS A 85 12.46 3.98 -2.35
N ARG A 86 12.80 4.61 -3.48
CA ARG A 86 14.20 4.93 -3.84
C ARG A 86 14.70 6.26 -3.27
N LYS A 87 13.80 7.10 -2.73
CA LYS A 87 14.15 8.44 -2.24
C LYS A 87 13.63 8.65 -0.82
N ILE A 88 14.52 9.12 0.03
CA ILE A 88 14.31 9.47 1.44
C ILE A 88 13.24 10.57 1.63
N GLU A 89 12.99 11.40 0.62
CA GLU A 89 12.03 12.52 0.70
C GLU A 89 10.58 12.08 0.94
N THR A 90 10.20 10.88 0.48
CA THR A 90 8.84 10.36 0.71
C THR A 90 8.69 9.87 2.15
N THR A 91 9.78 9.45 2.79
CA THR A 91 9.86 9.02 4.17
C THR A 91 9.50 10.14 5.15
N THR A 92 9.86 11.37 4.85
CA THR A 92 9.59 12.53 5.70
C THR A 92 8.09 12.73 5.96
N ARG A 93 7.22 12.43 4.99
CA ARG A 93 5.77 12.50 5.17
C ARG A 93 5.25 11.44 6.13
N TYR A 94 5.79 10.22 6.06
CA TYR A 94 5.40 9.14 6.97
C TYR A 94 5.98 9.33 8.38
N THR A 95 7.13 9.99 8.50
CA THR A 95 7.72 10.36 9.80
C THR A 95 6.82 11.32 10.57
N GLN A 96 6.09 12.22 9.90
CA GLN A 96 5.13 13.11 10.57
C GLN A 96 3.95 12.33 11.18
N VAL A 97 3.44 11.31 10.46
CA VAL A 97 2.39 10.41 10.98
C VAL A 97 2.94 9.57 12.13
N ALA A 98 4.16 9.02 11.97
CA ALA A 98 4.82 8.26 13.02
C ALA A 98 5.06 9.10 14.28
N ASN A 99 5.43 10.37 14.14
CA ASN A 99 5.60 11.28 15.28
C ASN A 99 4.29 11.56 16.02
N SER A 100 3.16 11.66 15.32
CA SER A 100 1.85 11.81 15.97
C SER A 100 1.46 10.56 16.77
N ILE A 101 1.83 9.37 16.27
CA ILE A 101 1.62 8.10 16.98
C ILE A 101 2.58 7.99 18.18
N LEU A 102 3.84 8.38 18.01
CA LEU A 102 4.85 8.37 19.08
C LEU A 102 4.49 9.33 20.21
N GLN A 103 3.84 10.46 19.94
CA GLN A 103 3.34 11.38 20.97
C GLN A 103 2.19 10.79 21.80
N GLN A 104 1.51 9.77 21.29
CA GLN A 104 0.46 9.04 22.02
C GLN A 104 1.02 7.86 22.83
N VAL A 105 2.28 7.49 22.60
CA VAL A 105 2.97 6.46 23.39
C VAL A 105 3.44 7.08 24.69
N THR A 106 2.75 6.78 25.77
CA THR A 106 3.19 7.14 27.13
C THR A 106 4.58 6.53 27.37
N SER A 107 5.55 7.36 27.65
CA SER A 107 6.89 6.87 27.96
C SER A 107 6.82 5.90 29.14
N PRO A 108 7.55 4.76 29.12
CA PRO A 108 7.67 3.90 30.30
C PRO A 108 8.18 4.66 31.52
N LEU A 109 8.90 5.76 31.33
CA LEU A 109 9.35 6.66 32.40
C LEU A 109 8.20 7.44 33.04
N ASP A 110 7.12 7.71 32.30
CA ASP A 110 5.95 8.41 32.84
C ASP A 110 5.12 7.47 33.74
N THR A 111 5.23 6.15 33.54
CA THR A 111 4.63 5.15 34.42
C THR A 111 5.48 4.81 35.63
N LEU A 112 6.78 5.18 35.61
CA LEU A 112 7.72 4.94 36.73
C LEU A 112 7.80 6.12 37.72
N ASN A 113 7.05 7.17 37.49
CA ASN A 113 6.99 8.30 38.42
C ASN A 113 5.67 8.20 39.22
N PRO A 114 5.60 7.34 40.27
CA PRO A 114 4.49 7.39 41.18
C PRO A 114 4.73 8.56 42.09
N SER A 115 3.94 9.60 41.89
CA SER A 115 3.63 10.55 42.95
C SER A 115 4.69 11.50 43.40
N LYS A 116 4.34 12.69 43.37
CA LYS A 116 4.42 13.40 44.66
C LYS A 116 3.02 13.46 45.25
N GLN A 117 2.88 12.76 46.35
CA GLN A 117 1.96 13.13 47.40
C GLN A 117 2.19 14.59 47.77
#